data_4585652084093367ab952dce6037dd80
#
_entry.id   4585652084093367ab952dce6037dd80
#
_cell.length_a   1.000
_cell.length_b   1.000
_cell.length_c   1.000
_cell.angle_alpha   90.00
_cell.angle_beta   90.00
_cell.angle_gamma   90.00
#
_symmetry.space_group_name_H-M   'P 1'
#
loop_
_entity.id
_entity.type
_entity.pdbx_description
1 polymer ?
#
loop_
_entity_poly.entity_id
_entity_poly.type
_entity_poly.pdbx_seq_one_letter_code
_entity_poly.pdbx_strand_id
1 'polypeptide(L)'
;MKITAATRALTALAQETRLGIVRLLVKVGPDGLVAGQIAMRLKLAPATSSFHLSQLTQAGLIQPTREGRSIRYAPVLSTINELLAFLGETLSGGPTQKTAPRSVAKPARKKAAPKKAVARRKAARS
;
A
#
# COMPACT_ATOMS: atom_id res chain seq x y z
N MET A 1 12.32 4.46 -8.67
CA MET A 1 12.07 5.24 -7.43
C MET A 1 13.36 5.38 -6.66
N LYS A 2 13.61 6.56 -6.14
CA LYS A 2 14.81 6.78 -5.32
C LYS A 2 14.54 6.35 -3.89
N ILE A 3 15.61 5.97 -3.19
CA ILE A 3 15.47 5.51 -1.81
C ILE A 3 14.84 6.59 -0.92
N THR A 4 15.10 7.87 -1.21
CA THR A 4 14.52 8.96 -0.44
C THR A 4 13.00 8.97 -0.59
N ALA A 5 12.52 8.82 -1.82
CA ALA A 5 11.08 8.77 -2.10
C ALA A 5 10.46 7.52 -1.49
N ALA A 6 11.15 6.40 -1.57
CA ALA A 6 10.66 5.14 -0.99
C ALA A 6 10.55 5.27 0.53
N THR A 7 11.54 5.87 1.16
CA THR A 7 11.52 6.07 2.61
C THR A 7 10.36 6.97 3.02
N ARG A 8 10.12 8.03 2.26
CA ARG A 8 9.01 8.94 2.55
C ARG A 8 7.67 8.20 2.46
N ALA A 9 7.50 7.40 1.41
CA ALA A 9 6.27 6.63 1.22
C ALA A 9 6.09 5.62 2.36
N LEU A 10 7.15 4.91 2.70
CA LEU A 10 7.08 3.91 3.77
C LEU A 10 6.80 4.55 5.12
N THR A 11 7.39 5.73 5.38
CA THR A 11 7.14 6.45 6.63
C THR A 11 5.67 6.83 6.73
N ALA A 12 5.10 7.31 5.63
CA ALA A 12 3.67 7.65 5.61
C ALA A 12 2.80 6.43 5.83
N LEU A 13 3.19 5.29 5.28
CA LEU A 13 2.42 4.04 5.41
C LEU A 13 2.62 3.34 6.75
N ALA A 14 3.60 3.74 7.52
CA ALA A 14 3.95 3.07 8.76
C ALA A 14 3.04 3.48 9.93
N GLN A 15 1.77 3.70 9.64
CA GLN A 15 0.77 4.05 10.63
C GLN A 15 -0.54 3.42 10.18
N GLU A 16 -1.21 2.71 11.09
CA GLU A 16 -2.36 1.87 10.72
C GLU A 16 -3.45 2.64 9.99
N THR A 17 -3.78 3.82 10.47
CA THR A 17 -4.86 4.60 9.86
C THR A 17 -4.49 5.01 8.44
N ARG A 18 -3.25 5.45 8.24
CA ARG A 18 -2.81 5.87 6.91
C ARG A 18 -2.76 4.69 5.94
N LEU A 19 -2.26 3.56 6.41
CA LEU A 19 -2.29 2.36 5.57
C LEU A 19 -3.72 1.98 5.21
N GLY A 20 -4.63 2.09 6.19
CA GLY A 20 -6.05 1.84 5.96
C GLY A 20 -6.64 2.76 4.92
N ILE A 21 -6.28 4.05 4.94
CA ILE A 21 -6.76 4.99 3.93
C ILE A 21 -6.31 4.59 2.53
N VAL A 22 -5.03 4.27 2.39
CA VAL A 22 -4.50 3.89 1.08
C VAL A 22 -5.18 2.62 0.58
N ARG A 23 -5.33 1.63 1.45
CA ARG A 23 -6.00 0.38 1.06
C ARG A 23 -7.44 0.63 0.62
N LEU A 24 -8.14 1.49 1.36
CA LEU A 24 -9.51 1.84 1.01
C LEU A 24 -9.58 2.50 -0.36
N LEU A 25 -8.70 3.46 -0.61
CA LEU A 25 -8.70 4.19 -1.88
C LEU A 25 -8.30 3.30 -3.06
N VAL A 26 -7.34 2.41 -2.86
CA VAL A 26 -6.98 1.46 -3.91
C VAL A 26 -8.15 0.54 -4.23
N LYS A 27 -8.86 0.11 -3.19
CA LYS A 27 -10.01 -0.77 -3.37
C LYS A 27 -11.16 -0.08 -4.09
N VAL A 28 -11.40 1.21 -3.78
CA VAL A 28 -12.44 1.99 -4.44
C VAL A 28 -12.09 2.26 -5.90
N GLY A 29 -10.83 2.54 -6.16
CA GLY A 29 -10.35 2.73 -7.52
C GLY A 29 -10.01 4.19 -7.83
N PRO A 30 -9.76 4.48 -9.12
CA PRO A 30 -9.22 5.80 -9.52
C PRO A 30 -10.15 6.97 -9.26
N ASP A 31 -11.44 6.74 -9.11
CA ASP A 31 -12.36 7.83 -8.79
C ASP A 31 -12.17 8.36 -7.37
N GLY A 32 -11.67 7.52 -6.49
CA GLY A 32 -11.38 7.94 -5.12
C GLY A 32 -12.62 8.25 -4.30
N LEU A 33 -12.40 8.98 -3.20
CA LEU A 33 -13.45 9.36 -2.27
C LEU A 33 -13.21 10.79 -1.80
N VAL A 34 -14.29 11.50 -1.49
CA VAL A 34 -14.12 12.81 -0.85
C VAL A 34 -13.74 12.63 0.61
N ALA A 35 -13.10 13.66 1.17
CA ALA A 35 -12.54 13.60 2.51
C ALA A 35 -13.57 13.15 3.56
N GLY A 36 -14.79 13.67 3.47
CA GLY A 36 -15.84 13.30 4.43
C GLY A 36 -16.20 11.84 4.39
N GLN A 37 -16.19 11.25 3.19
CA GLN A 37 -16.47 9.82 3.05
C GLN A 37 -15.36 8.97 3.65
N ILE A 38 -14.12 9.39 3.48
CA ILE A 38 -12.99 8.68 4.07
C ILE A 38 -13.10 8.70 5.58
N ALA A 39 -13.34 9.88 6.15
CA ALA A 39 -13.47 10.03 7.60
C ALA A 39 -14.61 9.17 8.14
N MET A 40 -15.75 9.18 7.44
CA MET A 40 -16.90 8.42 7.87
C MET A 40 -16.64 6.92 7.84
N ARG A 41 -16.05 6.42 6.76
CA ARG A 41 -15.82 4.99 6.60
C ARG A 41 -14.81 4.45 7.60
N LEU A 42 -13.84 5.27 7.97
CA LEU A 42 -12.79 4.85 8.90
C LEU A 42 -13.06 5.34 10.32
N LYS A 43 -14.18 6.01 10.53
CA LYS A 43 -14.61 6.49 11.86
C LYS A 43 -13.55 7.40 12.47
N LEU A 44 -13.12 8.37 11.68
CA LEU A 44 -12.10 9.33 12.11
C LEU A 44 -12.71 10.70 12.32
N ALA A 45 -12.21 11.42 13.32
CA ALA A 45 -12.55 12.82 13.46
C ALA A 45 -12.02 13.59 12.25
N PRO A 46 -12.73 14.63 11.79
CA PRO A 46 -12.28 15.37 10.60
C PRO A 46 -10.86 15.91 10.68
N ALA A 47 -10.45 16.45 11.83
CA ALA A 47 -9.11 16.98 11.98
C ALA A 47 -8.05 15.89 11.87
N THR A 48 -8.33 14.73 12.47
CA THR A 48 -7.42 13.59 12.41
C THR A 48 -7.29 13.08 10.98
N SER A 49 -8.45 12.97 10.31
CA SER A 49 -8.49 12.54 8.92
C SER A 49 -7.68 13.49 8.04
N SER A 50 -7.88 14.81 8.19
CA SER A 50 -7.17 15.81 7.41
C SER A 50 -5.66 15.70 7.60
N PHE A 51 -5.21 15.46 8.82
CA PHE A 51 -3.78 15.31 9.09
C PHE A 51 -3.22 14.12 8.33
N HIS A 52 -3.90 12.98 8.41
CA HIS A 52 -3.42 11.77 7.73
C HIS A 52 -3.45 11.93 6.21
N LEU A 53 -4.49 12.57 5.68
CA LEU A 53 -4.58 12.81 4.24
C LEU A 53 -3.45 13.72 3.76
N SER A 54 -3.10 14.72 4.57
CA SER A 54 -1.98 15.61 4.25
C SER A 54 -0.66 14.83 4.19
N GLN A 55 -0.43 13.97 5.18
CA GLN A 55 0.81 13.17 5.22
C GLN A 55 0.91 12.26 3.99
N LEU A 56 -0.18 11.63 3.61
CA LEU A 56 -0.19 10.76 2.44
C LEU A 56 -0.01 11.54 1.14
N THR A 57 -0.58 12.73 1.07
CA THR A 57 -0.43 13.58 -0.11
C THR A 57 1.02 14.02 -0.28
N GLN A 58 1.66 14.40 0.82
CA GLN A 58 3.06 14.83 0.77
C GLN A 58 3.98 13.69 0.35
N ALA A 59 3.62 12.47 0.69
CA ALA A 59 4.40 11.30 0.29
C ALA A 59 4.14 10.86 -1.14
N GLY A 60 3.17 11.47 -1.81
CA GLY A 60 2.84 11.14 -3.19
C GLY A 60 2.01 9.89 -3.36
N LEU A 61 1.41 9.39 -2.28
CA LEU A 61 0.63 8.16 -2.33
C LEU A 61 -0.81 8.40 -2.75
N ILE A 62 -1.32 9.57 -2.47
CA ILE A 62 -2.66 9.98 -2.89
C ILE A 62 -2.57 11.39 -3.45
N GLN A 63 -3.59 11.77 -4.23
CA GLN A 63 -3.61 13.13 -4.75
C GLN A 63 -4.99 13.73 -4.58
N PRO A 64 -5.03 15.02 -4.19
CA PRO A 64 -6.29 15.73 -4.01
C PRO A 64 -6.75 16.37 -5.30
N THR A 65 -8.06 16.42 -5.48
CA THR A 65 -8.68 17.15 -6.56
C THR A 65 -9.83 17.93 -5.94
N ARG A 66 -9.83 19.24 -6.16
CA ARG A 66 -10.90 20.08 -5.61
C ARG A 66 -12.16 19.91 -6.43
N GLU A 67 -13.29 19.70 -5.74
CA GLU A 67 -14.61 19.61 -6.36
C GLU A 67 -15.54 20.52 -5.55
N GLY A 68 -15.71 21.74 -6.02
CA GLY A 68 -16.50 22.70 -5.29
C GLY A 68 -15.91 22.97 -3.91
N ARG A 69 -16.66 22.66 -2.87
CA ARG A 69 -16.20 22.85 -1.48
C ARG A 69 -15.54 21.60 -0.91
N SER A 70 -15.57 20.53 -1.67
CA SER A 70 -15.01 19.27 -1.23
C SER A 70 -13.68 19.01 -1.90
N ILE A 71 -12.89 18.14 -1.29
CA ILE A 71 -11.65 17.66 -1.90
C ILE A 71 -11.79 16.15 -2.03
N ARG A 72 -11.59 15.67 -3.25
CA ARG A 72 -11.61 14.25 -3.56
C ARG A 72 -10.18 13.75 -3.59
N TYR A 73 -9.95 12.61 -2.93
CA TYR A 73 -8.62 11.99 -2.87
C TYR A 73 -8.66 10.69 -3.65
N ALA A 74 -7.66 10.51 -4.50
CA ALA A 74 -7.52 9.27 -5.28
C ALA A 74 -6.15 8.69 -5.07
N PRO A 75 -6.00 7.37 -5.19
CA PRO A 75 -4.69 6.75 -5.03
C PRO A 75 -3.81 7.06 -6.24
N VAL A 76 -2.53 7.30 -6.00
CA VAL A 76 -1.55 7.45 -7.09
C VAL A 76 -0.94 6.08 -7.31
N LEU A 77 -1.57 5.30 -8.18
CA LEU A 77 -1.18 3.90 -8.38
C LEU A 77 0.25 3.77 -8.90
N SER A 78 0.70 4.74 -9.69
CA SER A 78 2.08 4.69 -10.17
C SER A 78 3.09 4.75 -9.01
N THR A 79 2.85 5.60 -8.02
CA THR A 79 3.73 5.68 -6.86
C THR A 79 3.71 4.38 -6.06
N ILE A 80 2.52 3.83 -5.85
CA ILE A 80 2.38 2.59 -5.11
C ILE A 80 3.09 1.45 -5.83
N ASN A 81 2.90 1.35 -7.14
CA ASN A 81 3.54 0.31 -7.93
C ASN A 81 5.05 0.49 -7.97
N GLU A 82 5.54 1.73 -8.03
CA GLU A 82 6.97 1.98 -7.98
C GLU A 82 7.57 1.55 -6.66
N LEU A 83 6.85 1.80 -5.57
CA LEU A 83 7.31 1.39 -4.25
C LEU A 83 7.40 -0.13 -4.16
N LEU A 84 6.37 -0.82 -4.63
CA LEU A 84 6.36 -2.27 -4.62
C LEU A 84 7.49 -2.85 -5.47
N ALA A 85 7.71 -2.24 -6.64
CA ALA A 85 8.79 -2.67 -7.51
C ALA A 85 10.16 -2.42 -6.86
N PHE A 86 10.32 -1.27 -6.22
CA PHE A 86 11.56 -0.94 -5.54
C PHE A 86 11.87 -1.96 -4.44
N LEU A 87 10.87 -2.29 -3.63
CA LEU A 87 11.05 -3.27 -2.57
C LEU A 87 11.28 -4.66 -3.13
N GLY A 88 10.59 -4.97 -4.23
CA GLY A 88 10.78 -6.25 -4.90
C GLY A 88 12.19 -6.40 -5.45
N GLU A 89 12.72 -5.34 -6.02
CA GLU A 89 14.10 -5.34 -6.50
C GLU A 89 15.09 -5.60 -5.38
N THR A 90 14.82 -4.99 -4.22
CA THR A 90 15.68 -5.19 -3.06
C THR A 90 15.68 -6.64 -2.62
N LEU A 91 14.52 -7.27 -2.64
CA LEU A 91 14.38 -8.65 -2.18
C LEU A 91 14.93 -9.66 -3.18
N SER A 92 14.63 -9.46 -4.45
CA SER A 92 15.06 -10.41 -5.49
C SER A 92 16.26 -9.90 -6.23
N GLY A 93 16.57 -8.62 -6.08
CA GLY A 93 17.65 -7.99 -6.79
C GLY A 93 19.02 -8.26 -6.24
N GLY A 94 19.09 -9.12 -5.31
CA GLY A 94 20.38 -9.58 -4.89
C GLY A 94 21.10 -10.10 -6.10
N PRO A 95 22.40 -10.17 -6.06
CA PRO A 95 23.17 -10.55 -7.23
C PRO A 95 22.72 -11.87 -7.83
N THR A 96 21.95 -12.57 -7.11
CA THR A 96 21.39 -13.76 -7.61
C THR A 96 20.11 -13.56 -8.26
N GLN A 97 19.64 -13.04 -8.24
CA GLN A 97 18.45 -13.11 -8.64
C GLN A 97 17.82 -13.17 -9.65
N LYS A 98 17.75 -13.34 -9.70
CA LYS A 98 17.02 -13.47 -10.62
C LYS A 98 16.17 -14.51 -10.57
N THR A 99 15.98 -15.12 -9.99
CA THR A 99 15.17 -15.95 -9.90
C THR A 99 14.04 -15.97 -9.49
N ALA A 100 13.85 -16.18 -9.25
CA ALA A 100 12.94 -16.18 -9.09
C ALA A 100 12.02 -15.99 -9.07
N PRO A 101 11.78 -16.32 -9.17
CA PRO A 101 10.76 -16.23 -9.20
C PRO A 101 9.92 -16.46 -9.05
N ARG A 102 9.92 -16.52 -8.65
CA ARG A 102 9.19 -16.65 -8.59
C ARG A 102 8.42 -16.65 -8.00
N SER A 103 8.58 -16.79 -7.58
CA SER A 103 7.82 -16.62 -7.15
C SER A 103 7.18 -16.60 -6.49
N VAL A 104 7.50 -16.89 -6.08
CA VAL A 104 6.89 -16.61 -5.63
C VAL A 104 6.23 -16.68 -5.22
N ALA A 105 6.41 -16.99 -4.85
CA ALA A 105 5.86 -16.78 -4.79
C ALA A 105 5.16 -17.14 -4.23
N LYS A 106 5.34 -17.34 -3.86
CA LYS A 106 4.87 -17.48 -3.63
C LYS A 106 4.45 -17.66 -2.82
N PRO A 107 4.63 -18.15 -2.52
CA PRO A 107 4.42 -18.17 -2.07
C PRO A 107 3.98 -18.24 -1.29
N ALA A 108 4.20 -18.56 -1.16
CA ALA A 108 4.07 -18.51 -1.01
C ALA A 108 3.56 -18.66 -0.14
N ARG A 109 3.76 -18.85 0.00
CA ARG A 109 3.40 -19.09 0.24
C ARG A 109 3.05 -19.11 1.20
N LYS A 110 3.27 -19.36 0.95
CA LYS A 110 3.11 -19.58 1.19
C LYS A 110 2.75 -19.54 2.09
N LYS A 111 3.08 -19.82 1.98
CA LYS A 111 2.86 -20.04 2.23
C LYS A 111 2.56 -19.98 3.13
N ALA A 112 2.89 -20.30 3.06
CA ALA A 112 2.73 -20.51 3.18
C ALA A 112 2.51 -20.60 4.16
N ALA A 113 2.75 -20.88 3.97
CA ALA A 113 2.58 -21.20 4.11
C ALA A 113 2.36 -21.32 5.10
N PRO A 114 2.59 -21.67 4.75
CA PRO A 114 2.35 -22.03 4.95
C PRO A 114 2.07 -22.07 5.81
N LYS A 115 2.28 -22.40 5.21
CA LYS A 115 1.90 -22.88 5.16
C LYS A 115 1.61 -22.92 5.69
N LYS A 116 2.06 -23.19 5.38
CA LYS A 116 1.74 -23.76 5.19
C LYS A 116 1.57 -23.74 5.59
N ALA A 117 2.06 -24.10 5.54
CA ALA A 117 1.90 -24.54 5.13
C ALA A 117 1.78 -24.70 5.68
N VAL A 118 2.14 -25.06 5.30
CA VAL A 118 1.94 -25.57 5.10
C VAL A 118 1.71 -25.89 5.47
N ALA A 119 2.03 -26.05 5.51
CA ALA A 119 1.72 -26.60 5.15
C ALA A 119 1.50 -27.00 5.32
N ARG A 120 1.81 -27.18 5.21
CA ARG A 120 1.48 -27.90 4.80
C ARG A 120 1.28 -28.06 5.11
N ARG A 121 1.69 -28.30 5.04
CA ARG A 121 1.47 -28.89 4.68
C ARG A 121 1.14 -28.83 5.21
N LYS A 122 1.48 -28.97 4.82
CA LYS A 122 1.20 -29.35 4.68
C LYS A 122 0.83 -29.19 5.02
N ALA A 123 1.33 -29.64 5.31
CA ALA A 123 1.10 -29.78 4.97
C ALA A 123 0.93 -29.70 5.05
N ALA A 124 1.17 -30.21 5.27
CA ALA A 124 1.09 -30.29 4.70
C ALA A 124 0.98 -30.08 4.78
N ARG A 125 1.14 -30.38 4.75
CA ARG A 125 0.92 -30.58 4.35
C ARG A 125 0.57 -30.07 4.63
N SER A 126 1.20 -30.57 4.80
CA SER A 126 0.88 -30.47 4.28
C SER A 126 0.72 -29.98 4.43
#